data_aee00d3dbe0b49a46e56b5917fcaf1ec
#
_entry.id   aee00d3dbe0b49a46e56b5917fcaf1ec
#
_cell.length_a   1.000
_cell.length_b   1.000
_cell.length_c   1.000
_cell.angle_alpha   90.00
_cell.angle_beta   90.00
_cell.angle_gamma   90.00
#
_symmetry.space_group_name_H-M   'P 1'
#
loop_
_entity.id
_entity.type
_entity.pdbx_description
1 polymer ?
#
loop_
_entity_poly.entity_id
_entity_poly.type
_entity_poly.pdbx_seq_one_letter_code
_entity_poly.pdbx_strand_id
1 'polypeptide(L)'
;VRDQQALESALGQHGIDSVVHFAGKKAVGESVAQPVDYYDNNVNGTLVLLRAMKNHNVRKLVFSSSATVYGSPQYLPLDEKHATSVTNPYGRSKLMVEEILADLYHSDPQWSLAVLRYFNPIGAHESGRIGEDPNGIPNNLMPYISQVAIGKLEKLSVFGNDYDTPDGTGIRDYIHVVDLAYGHVCA
;
A
#
# COMPACT_ATOMS: atom_id res chain seq x y z
N VAL A 1 7.08 -8.10 -10.38
CA VAL A 1 7.43 -6.76 -10.88
C VAL A 1 8.94 -6.56 -11.13
N ARG A 2 9.81 -7.43 -10.62
CA ARG A 2 11.27 -7.34 -10.84
C ARG A 2 11.74 -7.94 -12.17
N ASP A 3 10.86 -8.61 -12.90
CA ASP A 3 11.15 -9.19 -14.21
C ASP A 3 10.79 -8.17 -15.30
N GLN A 4 11.80 -7.46 -15.79
CA GLN A 4 11.63 -6.44 -16.82
C GLN A 4 11.09 -7.02 -18.13
N GLN A 5 11.59 -8.19 -18.55
CA GLN A 5 11.16 -8.80 -19.80
C GLN A 5 9.68 -9.20 -19.77
N ALA A 6 9.22 -9.75 -18.65
CA ALA A 6 7.81 -10.09 -18.47
C ALA A 6 6.92 -8.83 -18.47
N LEU A 7 7.36 -7.73 -17.84
CA LEU A 7 6.63 -6.47 -17.85
C LEU A 7 6.57 -5.83 -19.24
N GLU A 8 7.68 -5.78 -19.95
CA GLU A 8 7.73 -5.25 -21.32
C GLU A 8 6.87 -6.09 -22.27
N SER A 9 6.88 -7.41 -22.13
CA SER A 9 6.01 -8.30 -22.90
C SER A 9 4.53 -8.00 -22.63
N ALA A 10 4.13 -7.85 -21.34
CA ALA A 10 2.76 -7.56 -21.00
C ALA A 10 2.30 -6.19 -21.53
N LEU A 11 3.11 -5.14 -21.36
CA LEU A 11 2.81 -3.80 -21.84
C LEU A 11 2.71 -3.75 -23.39
N GLY A 12 3.60 -4.47 -24.09
CA GLY A 12 3.61 -4.48 -25.55
C GLY A 12 2.48 -5.29 -26.18
N GLN A 13 2.04 -6.39 -25.52
CA GLN A 13 1.02 -7.29 -26.08
C GLN A 13 -0.41 -6.80 -25.92
N HIS A 14 -0.70 -6.00 -24.90
CA HIS A 14 -2.07 -5.68 -24.49
C HIS A 14 -2.50 -4.22 -24.70
N GLY A 15 -1.66 -3.38 -25.31
CA GLY A 15 -2.02 -1.97 -25.58
C GLY A 15 -2.40 -1.20 -24.31
N ILE A 16 -1.56 -1.31 -23.28
CA ILE A 16 -1.82 -0.73 -21.94
C ILE A 16 -1.66 0.79 -22.01
N ASP A 17 -2.66 1.53 -21.52
CA ASP A 17 -2.66 3.00 -21.41
C ASP A 17 -2.24 3.50 -20.02
N SER A 18 -2.51 2.73 -18.99
CA SER A 18 -2.26 3.11 -17.60
C SER A 18 -1.96 1.90 -16.72
N VAL A 19 -1.30 2.16 -15.61
CA VAL A 19 -0.94 1.13 -14.62
C VAL A 19 -1.45 1.51 -13.25
N VAL A 20 -2.10 0.56 -12.55
CA VAL A 20 -2.37 0.65 -11.12
C VAL A 20 -1.39 -0.26 -10.40
N HIS A 21 -0.51 0.32 -9.60
CA HIS A 21 0.60 -0.39 -8.97
C HIS A 21 0.31 -0.73 -7.51
N PHE A 22 -0.24 -1.93 -7.28
CA PHE A 22 -0.46 -2.50 -5.94
C PHE A 22 0.68 -3.42 -5.48
N ALA A 23 1.50 -3.90 -6.41
CA ALA A 23 2.50 -4.93 -6.11
C ALA A 23 3.54 -4.41 -5.11
N GLY A 24 3.59 -5.06 -3.95
CA GLY A 24 4.53 -4.74 -2.90
C GLY A 24 4.35 -5.64 -1.68
N LYS A 25 5.44 -5.92 -0.99
CA LYS A 25 5.41 -6.52 0.35
C LYS A 25 4.87 -5.48 1.33
N LYS A 26 3.96 -5.87 2.27
CA LYS A 26 3.23 -4.93 3.13
C LYS A 26 3.32 -5.21 4.65
N ALA A 27 3.90 -6.31 5.07
CA ALA A 27 3.96 -6.68 6.47
C ALA A 27 5.04 -5.90 7.23
N VAL A 28 4.64 -5.00 8.13
CA VAL A 28 5.55 -4.11 8.87
C VAL A 28 6.59 -4.91 9.66
N GLY A 29 6.18 -5.93 10.42
CA GLY A 29 7.10 -6.76 11.21
C GLY A 29 8.12 -7.51 10.35
N GLU A 30 7.68 -8.09 9.22
CA GLU A 30 8.59 -8.74 8.25
C GLU A 30 9.59 -7.73 7.67
N SER A 31 9.16 -6.50 7.41
CA SER A 31 10.05 -5.47 6.86
C SER A 31 11.21 -5.14 7.78
N VAL A 32 11.01 -5.20 9.09
CA VAL A 32 12.08 -4.98 10.08
C VAL A 32 13.06 -6.15 10.10
N ALA A 33 12.55 -7.37 9.97
CA ALA A 33 13.39 -8.58 9.94
C ALA A 33 14.14 -8.76 8.62
N GLN A 34 13.54 -8.34 7.49
CA GLN A 34 14.07 -8.56 6.14
C GLN A 34 14.04 -7.27 5.29
N PRO A 35 14.71 -6.20 5.71
CA PRO A 35 14.60 -4.89 5.04
C PRO A 35 15.11 -4.91 3.60
N VAL A 36 16.17 -5.65 3.30
CA VAL A 36 16.74 -5.73 1.94
C VAL A 36 15.72 -6.29 0.95
N ASP A 37 14.99 -7.34 1.33
CA ASP A 37 13.95 -7.95 0.49
C ASP A 37 12.80 -6.97 0.21
N TYR A 38 12.50 -6.11 1.20
CA TYR A 38 11.49 -5.06 1.04
C TYR A 38 11.92 -3.98 0.04
N TYR A 39 13.16 -3.52 0.14
CA TYR A 39 13.67 -2.54 -0.82
C TYR A 39 13.83 -3.13 -2.22
N ASP A 40 14.31 -4.36 -2.33
CA ASP A 40 14.43 -5.03 -3.64
C ASP A 40 13.05 -5.25 -4.28
N ASN A 41 12.06 -5.73 -3.51
CA ASN A 41 10.73 -5.95 -4.07
C ASN A 41 9.98 -4.65 -4.35
N ASN A 42 9.94 -3.71 -3.40
CA ASN A 42 9.07 -2.54 -3.47
C ASN A 42 9.73 -1.39 -4.24
N VAL A 43 11.00 -1.10 -4.00
CA VAL A 43 11.70 0.03 -4.65
C VAL A 43 12.28 -0.40 -5.99
N ASN A 44 13.14 -1.44 -6.00
CA ASN A 44 13.71 -1.92 -7.26
C ASN A 44 12.62 -2.44 -8.22
N GLY A 45 11.62 -3.17 -7.72
CA GLY A 45 10.48 -3.61 -8.54
C GLY A 45 9.74 -2.43 -9.19
N THR A 46 9.54 -1.33 -8.46
CA THR A 46 8.93 -0.11 -9.03
C THR A 46 9.85 0.52 -10.09
N LEU A 47 11.16 0.59 -9.86
CA LEU A 47 12.10 1.11 -10.86
C LEU A 47 12.07 0.28 -12.16
N VAL A 48 11.99 -1.04 -12.05
CA VAL A 48 11.87 -1.93 -13.22
C VAL A 48 10.55 -1.65 -13.96
N LEU A 49 9.44 -1.51 -13.22
CA LEU A 49 8.14 -1.15 -13.79
C LEU A 49 8.20 0.18 -14.54
N LEU A 50 8.75 1.24 -13.93
CA LEU A 50 8.84 2.57 -14.54
C LEU A 50 9.70 2.57 -15.81
N ARG A 51 10.78 1.78 -15.85
CA ARG A 51 11.58 1.61 -17.07
C ARG A 51 10.77 0.93 -18.19
N ALA A 52 10.06 -0.15 -17.87
CA ALA A 52 9.21 -0.84 -18.84
C ALA A 52 8.08 0.08 -19.35
N MET A 53 7.41 0.82 -18.47
CA MET A 53 6.39 1.81 -18.83
C MET A 53 6.96 2.88 -19.79
N LYS A 54 8.14 3.43 -19.46
CA LYS A 54 8.81 4.42 -20.30
C LYS A 54 9.12 3.87 -21.70
N ASN A 55 9.64 2.63 -21.81
CA ASN A 55 9.97 1.98 -23.06
C ASN A 55 8.74 1.77 -23.96
N HIS A 56 7.56 1.56 -23.38
CA HIS A 56 6.29 1.39 -24.08
C HIS A 56 5.44 2.66 -24.15
N ASN A 57 5.99 3.81 -23.78
CA ASN A 57 5.30 5.11 -23.78
C ASN A 57 4.03 5.14 -22.90
N VAL A 58 3.94 4.30 -21.88
CA VAL A 58 2.88 4.31 -20.87
C VAL A 58 3.29 5.28 -19.76
N ARG A 59 2.54 6.36 -19.58
CA ARG A 59 2.91 7.46 -18.66
C ARG A 59 1.89 7.75 -17.58
N LYS A 60 0.86 6.90 -17.43
CA LYS A 60 -0.16 7.06 -16.40
C LYS A 60 0.03 5.98 -15.34
N LEU A 61 0.22 6.40 -14.09
CA LEU A 61 0.43 5.50 -12.97
C LEU A 61 -0.36 5.95 -11.75
N VAL A 62 -1.17 5.05 -11.21
CA VAL A 62 -1.73 5.18 -9.87
C VAL A 62 -0.91 4.31 -8.93
N PHE A 63 -0.24 4.92 -7.97
CA PHE A 63 0.59 4.22 -6.99
C PHE A 63 -0.13 4.06 -5.66
N SER A 64 -0.26 2.82 -5.24
CA SER A 64 -0.74 2.43 -3.92
C SER A 64 0.35 2.69 -2.88
N SER A 65 0.34 3.89 -2.29
CA SER A 65 1.20 4.24 -1.15
C SER A 65 0.55 3.81 0.17
N SER A 66 0.84 4.48 1.25
CA SER A 66 0.32 4.14 2.57
C SER A 66 0.38 5.34 3.51
N ALA A 67 -0.57 5.46 4.41
CA ALA A 67 -0.51 6.41 5.53
C ALA A 67 0.68 6.17 6.47
N THR A 68 1.34 5.02 6.42
CA THR A 68 2.58 4.74 7.18
C THR A 68 3.74 5.68 6.83
N VAL A 69 3.67 6.41 5.71
CA VAL A 69 4.66 7.42 5.35
C VAL A 69 4.66 8.63 6.30
N TYR A 70 3.53 8.89 6.97
CA TYR A 70 3.43 9.97 7.95
C TYR A 70 4.14 9.65 9.27
N GLY A 71 4.29 8.37 9.63
CA GLY A 71 4.90 7.94 10.89
C GLY A 71 4.11 8.37 12.11
N SER A 72 4.80 8.94 13.11
CA SER A 72 4.14 9.47 14.30
C SER A 72 3.51 10.83 14.00
N PRO A 73 2.19 11.01 14.21
CA PRO A 73 1.51 12.24 13.87
C PRO A 73 1.98 13.41 14.74
N GLN A 74 2.20 14.57 14.11
CA GLN A 74 2.49 15.85 14.78
C GLN A 74 1.20 16.64 15.07
N TYR A 75 0.15 16.40 14.29
CA TYR A 75 -1.19 16.93 14.45
C TYR A 75 -2.23 15.98 13.84
N LEU A 76 -3.48 16.12 14.26
CA LEU A 76 -4.63 15.36 13.78
C LEU A 76 -5.78 16.32 13.43
N PRO A 77 -6.62 16.00 12.44
CA PRO A 77 -6.48 14.87 11.51
C PRO A 77 -5.27 15.01 10.59
N LEU A 78 -4.75 13.89 10.09
CA LEU A 78 -3.67 13.88 9.09
C LEU A 78 -4.19 14.40 7.74
N ASP A 79 -3.42 15.23 7.08
CA ASP A 79 -3.64 15.69 5.70
C ASP A 79 -2.37 15.49 4.85
N GLU A 80 -2.44 15.83 3.56
CA GLU A 80 -1.34 15.65 2.61
C GLU A 80 -0.16 16.62 2.87
N LYS A 81 -0.37 17.66 3.69
CA LYS A 81 0.67 18.63 4.08
C LYS A 81 1.47 18.19 5.29
N HIS A 82 0.99 17.15 5.99
CA HIS A 82 1.70 16.61 7.14
C HIS A 82 3.09 16.12 6.73
N ALA A 83 4.09 16.42 7.56
CA ALA A 83 5.45 15.94 7.34
C ALA A 83 5.51 14.42 7.30
N THR A 84 6.34 13.88 6.40
CA THR A 84 6.60 12.44 6.33
C THR A 84 7.72 12.04 7.28
N SER A 85 7.50 11.01 8.10
CA SER A 85 8.40 10.58 9.17
C SER A 85 8.30 9.07 9.41
N VAL A 86 8.82 8.29 8.47
CA VAL A 86 8.69 6.83 8.49
C VAL A 86 9.42 6.17 9.66
N THR A 87 8.77 5.20 10.29
CA THR A 87 9.27 4.48 11.46
C THR A 87 9.73 3.05 11.17
N ASN A 88 9.50 2.54 9.96
CA ASN A 88 9.84 1.16 9.59
C ASN A 88 10.22 1.05 8.10
N PRO A 89 10.90 -0.05 7.69
CA PRO A 89 11.36 -0.24 6.31
C PRO A 89 10.23 -0.33 5.28
N TYR A 90 9.06 -0.86 5.63
CA TYR A 90 7.90 -0.86 4.73
C TYR A 90 7.47 0.58 4.40
N GLY A 91 7.20 1.40 5.42
CA GLY A 91 6.85 2.81 5.21
C GLY A 91 7.94 3.57 4.44
N ARG A 92 9.22 3.29 4.75
CA ARG A 92 10.34 3.89 4.03
C ARG A 92 10.37 3.50 2.56
N SER A 93 10.10 2.24 2.23
CA SER A 93 10.03 1.80 0.84
C SER A 93 8.91 2.51 0.05
N LYS A 94 7.77 2.78 0.70
CA LYS A 94 6.67 3.55 0.11
C LYS A 94 7.08 5.01 -0.11
N LEU A 95 7.67 5.66 0.89
CA LEU A 95 8.13 7.05 0.79
C LEU A 95 9.20 7.22 -0.29
N MET A 96 10.18 6.32 -0.36
CA MET A 96 11.20 6.36 -1.42
C MET A 96 10.58 6.29 -2.82
N VAL A 97 9.54 5.48 -3.01
CA VAL A 97 8.83 5.42 -4.30
C VAL A 97 8.09 6.73 -4.57
N GLU A 98 7.45 7.35 -3.57
CA GLU A 98 6.81 8.66 -3.75
C GLU A 98 7.81 9.74 -4.20
N GLU A 99 9.01 9.77 -3.58
CA GLU A 99 10.08 10.68 -3.95
C GLU A 99 10.58 10.41 -5.38
N ILE A 100 10.79 9.14 -5.74
CA ILE A 100 11.14 8.74 -7.11
C ILE A 100 10.09 9.19 -8.13
N LEU A 101 8.80 9.04 -7.81
CA LEU A 101 7.72 9.48 -8.68
C LEU A 101 7.67 11.01 -8.82
N ALA A 102 7.94 11.75 -7.76
CA ALA A 102 8.05 13.20 -7.80
C ALA A 102 9.21 13.65 -8.71
N ASP A 103 10.39 13.05 -8.57
CA ASP A 103 11.55 13.32 -9.43
C ASP A 103 11.28 12.96 -10.88
N LEU A 104 10.58 11.85 -11.12
CA LEU A 104 10.17 11.42 -12.47
C LEU A 104 9.27 12.46 -13.13
N TYR A 105 8.27 12.97 -12.41
CA TYR A 105 7.38 14.04 -12.91
C TYR A 105 8.14 15.34 -13.19
N HIS A 106 9.06 15.73 -12.31
CA HIS A 106 9.89 16.91 -12.53
C HIS A 106 10.80 16.77 -13.76
N SER A 107 11.27 15.57 -14.04
CA SER A 107 12.13 15.31 -15.21
C SER A 107 11.37 15.25 -16.54
N ASP A 108 10.10 14.83 -16.50
CA ASP A 108 9.22 14.70 -17.67
C ASP A 108 7.74 14.92 -17.26
N PRO A 109 7.21 16.14 -17.40
CA PRO A 109 5.84 16.48 -17.02
C PRO A 109 4.73 15.80 -17.86
N GLN A 110 5.10 14.96 -18.83
CA GLN A 110 4.11 14.12 -19.55
C GLN A 110 3.61 12.96 -18.71
N TRP A 111 4.28 12.63 -17.61
CA TRP A 111 3.79 11.65 -16.66
C TRP A 111 2.56 12.16 -15.91
N SER A 112 1.54 11.32 -15.83
CA SER A 112 0.36 11.52 -14.98
C SER A 112 0.46 10.54 -13.81
N LEU A 113 0.78 11.04 -12.64
CA LEU A 113 1.10 10.22 -11.48
C LEU A 113 0.15 10.55 -10.33
N ALA A 114 -0.62 9.56 -9.88
CA ALA A 114 -1.44 9.67 -8.68
C ALA A 114 -0.85 8.81 -7.56
N VAL A 115 -0.64 9.40 -6.38
CA VAL A 115 -0.10 8.74 -5.20
C VAL A 115 -1.18 8.69 -4.13
N LEU A 116 -1.66 7.50 -3.80
CA LEU A 116 -2.76 7.32 -2.85
C LEU A 116 -2.23 6.83 -1.49
N ARG A 117 -2.28 7.71 -0.49
CA ARG A 117 -1.93 7.42 0.90
C ARG A 117 -3.20 7.09 1.68
N TYR A 118 -3.53 5.83 1.80
CA TYR A 118 -4.70 5.40 2.54
C TYR A 118 -4.34 4.66 3.83
N PHE A 119 -5.29 4.64 4.76
CA PHE A 119 -5.18 4.02 6.07
C PHE A 119 -5.52 2.52 5.99
N ASN A 120 -6.43 2.04 6.80
CA ASN A 120 -6.71 0.62 6.93
C ASN A 120 -7.94 0.23 6.07
N PRO A 121 -7.77 -0.41 4.92
CA PRO A 121 -8.90 -0.93 4.18
C PRO A 121 -9.54 -2.11 4.92
N ILE A 122 -10.88 -2.13 4.95
CA ILE A 122 -11.68 -3.20 5.55
C ILE A 122 -12.89 -3.52 4.69
N GLY A 123 -13.58 -4.61 5.01
CA GLY A 123 -14.78 -5.02 4.34
C GLY A 123 -14.55 -5.95 3.15
N ALA A 124 -15.63 -6.24 2.46
CA ALA A 124 -15.67 -7.12 1.30
C ALA A 124 -16.69 -6.62 0.28
N HIS A 125 -16.59 -7.10 -0.95
CA HIS A 125 -17.59 -6.79 -1.98
C HIS A 125 -18.96 -7.38 -1.62
N GLU A 126 -20.03 -6.66 -1.91
CA GLU A 126 -21.41 -7.05 -1.58
C GLU A 126 -21.83 -8.41 -2.16
N SER A 127 -21.21 -8.84 -3.27
CA SER A 127 -21.46 -10.16 -3.86
C SER A 127 -21.01 -11.33 -2.98
N GLY A 128 -20.23 -11.09 -1.91
CA GLY A 128 -19.62 -12.13 -1.08
C GLY A 128 -18.56 -12.99 -1.77
N ARG A 129 -18.15 -12.64 -2.99
CA ARG A 129 -17.19 -13.41 -3.80
C ARG A 129 -15.78 -12.86 -3.77
N ILE A 130 -15.59 -11.64 -3.28
CA ILE A 130 -14.31 -10.94 -3.19
C ILE A 130 -14.21 -10.38 -1.77
N GLY A 131 -13.13 -10.72 -1.09
CA GLY A 131 -12.84 -10.26 0.27
C GLY A 131 -11.38 -10.51 0.62
N GLU A 132 -11.00 -10.26 1.87
CA GLU A 132 -9.66 -10.52 2.37
C GLU A 132 -9.56 -11.96 2.90
N ASP A 133 -8.71 -12.77 2.28
CA ASP A 133 -8.41 -14.15 2.70
C ASP A 133 -6.88 -14.33 2.79
N PRO A 134 -6.27 -13.91 3.90
CA PRO A 134 -4.83 -13.97 4.08
C PRO A 134 -4.34 -15.41 4.23
N ASN A 135 -3.19 -15.71 3.64
CA ASN A 135 -2.49 -16.96 3.86
C ASN A 135 -1.90 -17.00 5.29
N GLY A 136 -2.35 -17.96 6.10
CA GLY A 136 -1.92 -18.11 7.49
C GLY A 136 -2.65 -17.21 8.48
N ILE A 137 -2.00 -16.88 9.61
CA ILE A 137 -2.59 -16.03 10.65
C ILE A 137 -2.63 -14.57 10.17
N PRO A 138 -3.81 -13.92 10.20
CA PRO A 138 -3.93 -12.53 9.77
C PRO A 138 -3.10 -11.55 10.61
N ASN A 139 -2.49 -10.58 9.94
CA ASN A 139 -1.82 -9.47 10.62
C ASN A 139 -2.71 -8.23 10.77
N ASN A 140 -3.83 -8.18 10.06
CA ASN A 140 -4.81 -7.10 10.14
C ASN A 140 -5.96 -7.47 11.08
N LEU A 141 -6.55 -6.47 11.74
CA LEU A 141 -7.57 -6.67 12.75
C LEU A 141 -8.83 -7.36 12.22
N MET A 142 -9.41 -6.87 11.12
CA MET A 142 -10.70 -7.37 10.64
C MET A 142 -10.68 -8.83 10.17
N PRO A 143 -9.71 -9.30 9.36
CA PRO A 143 -9.64 -10.72 9.03
C PRO A 143 -9.35 -11.59 10.26
N TYR A 144 -8.61 -11.07 11.27
CA TYR A 144 -8.41 -11.79 12.52
C TYR A 144 -9.73 -11.96 13.29
N ILE A 145 -10.51 -10.87 13.46
CA ILE A 145 -11.85 -10.90 14.08
C ILE A 145 -12.76 -11.89 13.35
N SER A 146 -12.77 -11.85 12.01
CA SER A 146 -13.58 -12.75 11.19
C SER A 146 -13.22 -14.21 11.42
N GLN A 147 -11.92 -14.54 11.53
CA GLN A 147 -11.47 -15.90 11.81
C GLN A 147 -11.81 -16.35 13.23
N VAL A 148 -11.82 -15.46 14.22
CA VAL A 148 -12.32 -15.76 15.57
C VAL A 148 -13.83 -15.98 15.54
N ALA A 149 -14.59 -15.13 14.84
CA ALA A 149 -16.05 -15.23 14.75
C ALA A 149 -16.55 -16.56 14.14
N ILE A 150 -15.80 -17.12 13.18
CA ILE A 150 -16.14 -18.42 12.56
C ILE A 150 -15.43 -19.61 13.23
N GLY A 151 -14.73 -19.40 14.37
CA GLY A 151 -14.10 -20.46 15.15
C GLY A 151 -12.77 -21.00 14.57
N LYS A 152 -12.16 -20.35 13.58
CA LYS A 152 -10.83 -20.71 13.07
C LYS A 152 -9.73 -20.35 14.08
N LEU A 153 -9.90 -19.26 14.82
CA LEU A 153 -9.01 -18.81 15.89
C LEU A 153 -9.78 -18.79 17.21
N GLU A 154 -9.09 -19.09 18.29
CA GLU A 154 -9.72 -19.24 19.61
C GLU A 154 -10.21 -17.90 20.18
N LYS A 155 -9.38 -16.87 20.10
CA LYS A 155 -9.65 -15.56 20.73
C LYS A 155 -8.91 -14.43 20.04
N LEU A 156 -9.44 -13.21 20.22
CA LEU A 156 -8.76 -11.97 19.88
C LEU A 156 -7.83 -11.59 21.04
N SER A 157 -6.59 -11.22 20.73
CA SER A 157 -5.64 -10.69 21.71
C SER A 157 -5.56 -9.17 21.59
N VAL A 158 -5.64 -8.48 22.73
CA VAL A 158 -5.43 -7.04 22.83
C VAL A 158 -4.00 -6.80 23.35
N PHE A 159 -3.18 -6.11 22.56
CA PHE A 159 -1.78 -5.84 22.86
C PHE A 159 -1.64 -4.43 23.43
N GLY A 160 -1.60 -4.32 24.74
CA GLY A 160 -1.51 -3.06 25.46
C GLY A 160 -2.88 -2.38 25.71
N ASN A 161 -2.92 -1.63 26.80
CA ASN A 161 -4.08 -0.86 27.24
C ASN A 161 -3.66 0.47 27.90
N ASP A 162 -2.47 0.94 27.53
CA ASP A 162 -1.79 2.11 28.12
C ASP A 162 -1.49 3.20 27.08
N TYR A 163 -2.13 3.13 25.91
CA TYR A 163 -2.09 4.22 24.93
C TYR A 163 -2.89 5.43 25.44
N ASP A 164 -2.45 6.63 25.06
CA ASP A 164 -3.16 7.89 25.34
C ASP A 164 -4.42 8.03 24.46
N THR A 165 -5.42 7.20 24.76
CA THR A 165 -6.71 7.10 24.05
C THR A 165 -7.82 6.83 25.07
N PRO A 166 -9.11 7.09 24.75
CA PRO A 166 -10.20 6.93 25.70
C PRO A 166 -10.33 5.54 26.35
N ASP A 167 -9.92 4.49 25.64
CA ASP A 167 -9.99 3.10 26.12
C ASP A 167 -8.61 2.45 26.33
N GLY A 168 -7.53 3.23 26.16
CA GLY A 168 -6.15 2.76 26.28
C GLY A 168 -5.67 1.90 25.12
N THR A 169 -6.47 1.71 24.05
CA THR A 169 -6.08 0.93 22.86
C THR A 169 -5.75 1.84 21.68
N GLY A 170 -5.13 1.28 20.62
CA GLY A 170 -4.75 2.06 19.45
C GLY A 170 -5.95 2.44 18.59
N ILE A 171 -6.14 3.73 18.32
CA ILE A 171 -7.14 4.24 17.37
C ILE A 171 -6.65 4.03 15.94
N ARG A 172 -7.57 3.65 15.03
CA ARG A 172 -7.30 3.47 13.61
C ARG A 172 -8.40 4.12 12.79
N ASP A 173 -8.02 4.64 11.62
CA ASP A 173 -8.93 5.10 10.60
C ASP A 173 -9.18 3.95 9.60
N TYR A 174 -10.43 3.73 9.23
CA TYR A 174 -10.83 2.65 8.33
C TYR A 174 -11.56 3.19 7.11
N ILE A 175 -11.26 2.63 5.93
CA ILE A 175 -11.96 2.90 4.69
C ILE A 175 -12.54 1.60 4.15
N HIS A 176 -13.77 1.63 3.65
CA HIS A 176 -14.35 0.44 3.02
C HIS A 176 -13.60 0.11 1.72
N VAL A 177 -13.26 -1.17 1.52
CA VAL A 177 -12.43 -1.60 0.40
C VAL A 177 -13.03 -1.28 -0.98
N VAL A 178 -14.36 -1.24 -1.09
CA VAL A 178 -15.05 -0.86 -2.34
C VAL A 178 -14.89 0.63 -2.62
N ASP A 179 -14.99 1.49 -1.59
CA ASP A 179 -14.76 2.94 -1.73
C ASP A 179 -13.30 3.23 -2.08
N LEU A 180 -12.37 2.50 -1.46
CA LEU A 180 -10.95 2.58 -1.82
C LEU A 180 -10.71 2.17 -3.27
N ALA A 181 -11.32 1.07 -3.74
CA ALA A 181 -11.21 0.62 -5.12
C ALA A 181 -11.79 1.66 -6.09
N TYR A 182 -12.93 2.25 -5.75
CA TYR A 182 -13.52 3.34 -6.53
C TYR A 182 -12.59 4.57 -6.59
N GLY A 183 -11.95 4.93 -5.46
CA GLY A 183 -10.94 5.98 -5.42
C GLY A 183 -9.76 5.74 -6.37
N HIS A 184 -9.31 4.49 -6.51
CA HIS A 184 -8.26 4.13 -7.49
C HIS A 184 -8.73 4.27 -8.95
N VAL A 185 -10.03 4.03 -9.21
CA VAL A 185 -10.59 4.21 -10.56
C VAL A 185 -10.75 5.68 -10.91
N CYS A 186 -11.04 6.53 -9.92
CA CYS A 186 -11.17 7.98 -10.12
C CYS A 186 -9.83 8.69 -10.28
N ALA A 187 -8.75 8.12 -9.74
CA ALA A 187 -7.40 8.68 -9.79
C ALA A 187 -6.73 8.44 -11.15
#